data_ac231de35681ec647467ab88a7edb59f
#
_entry.id   ac231de35681ec647467ab88a7edb59f
#
_cell.length_a   1.000
_cell.length_b   1.000
_cell.length_c   1.000
_cell.angle_alpha   90.00
_cell.angle_beta   90.00
_cell.angle_gamma   90.00
#
_symmetry.space_group_name_H-M   'P 1'
#
loop_
_entity.id
_entity.type
_entity.pdbx_description
1 polymer ?
#
loop_
_entity_poly.entity_id
_entity_poly.type
_entity_poly.pdbx_seq_one_letter_code
_entity_poly.pdbx_strand_id
1 'polypeptide(L)'
;MTRFAKKCGFTGYRAFAFDYLHSLQESQETFQSIHLELTKRVLMDYDALINKTYELVNEEKLLNLAKLIDASERVYFFGKGSSGLVAREMKLRFMRLGLICDAYSDTDGFTWANSLVNDNCLVLVFFIWQNKLCHHSTSSS
;
A
#
# COMPACT_ATOMS: atom_id res chain seq x y z
N MET A 1 -19.76 4.00 -12.11
CA MET A 1 -18.74 5.01 -12.48
C MET A 1 -19.34 6.19 -13.25
N THR A 2 -20.07 5.99 -14.35
CA THR A 2 -20.64 7.08 -15.19
C THR A 2 -21.61 8.01 -14.43
N ARG A 3 -22.41 7.48 -13.47
CA ARG A 3 -23.32 8.29 -12.65
C ARG A 3 -22.58 9.23 -11.70
N PHE A 4 -21.43 8.80 -11.16
CA PHE A 4 -20.57 9.63 -10.32
C PHE A 4 -19.98 10.79 -11.13
N ALA A 5 -19.38 10.51 -12.29
CA ALA A 5 -18.81 11.52 -13.16
C ALA A 5 -19.85 12.60 -13.57
N LYS A 6 -21.08 12.19 -13.87
CA LYS A 6 -22.18 13.11 -14.17
C LYS A 6 -22.58 13.97 -12.97
N LYS A 7 -22.57 13.43 -11.74
CA LYS A 7 -22.82 14.21 -10.52
C LYS A 7 -21.71 15.22 -10.24
N CYS A 8 -20.47 14.94 -10.67
CA CYS A 8 -19.36 15.88 -10.61
C CYS A 8 -19.32 16.89 -11.77
N GLY A 9 -20.37 16.95 -12.60
CA GLY A 9 -20.49 17.93 -13.70
C GLY A 9 -19.85 17.52 -15.02
N PHE A 10 -19.34 16.30 -15.14
CA PHE A 10 -18.70 15.79 -16.36
C PHE A 10 -19.71 15.11 -17.29
N THR A 11 -19.48 15.20 -18.60
CA THR A 11 -20.33 14.56 -19.60
C THR A 11 -20.32 13.03 -19.53
N GLY A 12 -19.26 12.44 -18.95
CA GLY A 12 -19.11 11.01 -18.74
C GLY A 12 -17.80 10.64 -18.07
N TYR A 13 -17.58 9.32 -17.85
CA TYR A 13 -16.40 8.82 -17.17
C TYR A 13 -15.08 9.18 -17.88
N ARG A 14 -15.07 9.17 -19.23
CA ARG A 14 -13.86 9.53 -20.00
C ARG A 14 -13.46 10.99 -19.78
N ALA A 15 -14.44 11.91 -19.78
CA ALA A 15 -14.19 13.32 -19.52
C ALA A 15 -13.66 13.54 -18.09
N PHE A 16 -14.27 12.87 -17.10
CA PHE A 16 -13.79 12.90 -15.73
C PHE A 16 -12.36 12.34 -15.60
N ALA A 17 -12.07 11.18 -16.21
CA ALA A 17 -10.75 10.56 -16.15
C ALA A 17 -9.68 11.41 -16.84
N PHE A 18 -10.00 12.03 -17.97
CA PHE A 18 -9.09 12.91 -18.69
C PHE A 18 -8.76 14.16 -17.87
N ASP A 19 -9.76 14.83 -17.31
CA ASP A 19 -9.59 16.01 -16.46
C ASP A 19 -8.81 15.69 -15.18
N TYR A 20 -9.10 14.53 -14.56
CA TYR A 20 -8.35 14.05 -13.41
C TYR A 20 -6.87 13.78 -13.73
N LEU A 21 -6.58 13.15 -14.86
CA LEU A 21 -5.20 12.91 -15.30
C LEU A 21 -4.47 14.22 -15.62
N HIS A 22 -5.18 15.18 -16.23
CA HIS A 22 -4.62 16.49 -16.54
C HIS A 22 -4.33 17.28 -15.26
N SER A 23 -5.23 17.23 -14.27
CA SER A 23 -5.00 17.87 -12.97
C SER A 23 -3.83 17.26 -12.20
N LEU A 24 -3.50 15.97 -12.40
CA LEU A 24 -2.30 15.35 -11.84
C LEU A 24 -1.03 15.85 -12.50
N GLN A 25 -1.05 16.17 -13.80
CA GLN A 25 0.09 16.78 -14.49
C GLN A 25 0.31 18.25 -14.05
N GLU A 26 -0.77 19.02 -13.88
CA GLU A 26 -0.72 20.36 -13.32
C GLU A 26 -0.26 20.37 -11.85
N SER A 27 -0.45 19.27 -11.11
CA SER A 27 0.02 19.17 -9.72
C SER A 27 1.54 19.29 -9.59
N GLN A 28 2.32 18.97 -10.63
CA GLN A 28 3.76 19.21 -10.62
C GLN A 28 4.10 20.72 -10.63
N GLU A 29 3.27 21.54 -11.27
CA GLU A 29 3.42 23.00 -11.24
C GLU A 29 2.90 23.61 -9.92
N THR A 30 1.94 22.97 -9.27
CA THR A 30 1.34 23.41 -8.00
C THR A 30 2.35 23.36 -6.83
N PHE A 31 3.38 22.51 -6.89
CA PHE A 31 4.47 22.52 -5.90
C PHE A 31 5.19 23.87 -5.82
N GLN A 32 5.22 24.64 -6.90
CA GLN A 32 5.83 25.98 -6.90
C GLN A 32 4.96 27.04 -6.21
N SER A 33 3.66 26.79 -6.06
CA SER A 33 2.71 27.73 -5.43
C SER A 33 2.57 27.53 -3.91
N ILE A 34 3.22 26.51 -3.32
CA ILE A 34 3.17 26.27 -1.89
C ILE A 34 4.15 27.20 -1.18
N HIS A 35 3.61 28.24 -0.54
CA HIS A 35 4.39 29.27 0.16
C HIS A 35 4.96 28.81 1.52
N LEU A 36 4.44 27.73 2.10
CA LEU A 36 4.90 27.23 3.38
C LEU A 36 6.10 26.30 3.20
N GLU A 37 7.28 26.75 3.55
CA GLU A 37 8.56 26.03 3.40
C GLU A 37 8.53 24.62 4.02
N LEU A 38 7.90 24.49 5.20
CA LEU A 38 7.74 23.20 5.86
C LEU A 38 6.88 22.21 5.05
N THR A 39 5.77 22.67 4.49
CA THR A 39 4.89 21.83 3.66
C THR A 39 5.59 21.38 2.40
N LYS A 40 6.29 22.30 1.75
CA LYS A 40 7.09 21.99 0.56
C LYS A 40 8.14 20.93 0.86
N ARG A 41 8.87 21.08 1.97
CA ARG A 41 9.90 20.13 2.40
C ARG A 41 9.33 18.75 2.66
N VAL A 42 8.21 18.64 3.38
CA VAL A 42 7.53 17.35 3.62
C VAL A 42 7.13 16.68 2.32
N LEU A 43 6.57 17.41 1.36
CA LEU A 43 6.17 16.87 0.07
C LEU A 43 7.38 16.41 -0.75
N MET A 44 8.48 17.16 -0.73
CA MET A 44 9.74 16.74 -1.38
C MET A 44 10.32 15.47 -0.74
N ASP A 45 10.23 15.32 0.57
CA ASP A 45 10.67 14.11 1.28
C ASP A 45 9.81 12.89 0.88
N TYR A 46 8.49 13.06 0.72
CA TYR A 46 7.60 12.01 0.22
C TYR A 46 7.93 11.63 -1.23
N ASP A 47 8.16 12.60 -2.10
CA ASP A 47 8.54 12.36 -3.49
C ASP A 47 9.86 11.58 -3.58
N ALA A 48 10.86 11.99 -2.80
CA ALA A 48 12.13 11.28 -2.70
C ALA A 48 11.96 9.82 -2.21
N LEU A 49 11.07 9.57 -1.23
CA LEU A 49 10.76 8.22 -0.75
C LEU A 49 10.08 7.37 -1.83
N ILE A 50 9.14 7.95 -2.58
CA ILE A 50 8.47 7.26 -3.70
C ILE A 50 9.48 6.91 -4.77
N ASN A 51 10.33 7.84 -5.18
CA ASN A 51 11.36 7.61 -6.19
C ASN A 51 12.33 6.51 -5.76
N LYS A 52 12.77 6.51 -4.50
CA LYS A 52 13.60 5.45 -3.94
C LYS A 52 12.91 4.08 -3.93
N THR A 53 11.59 4.05 -3.82
CA THR A 53 10.82 2.81 -3.86
C THR A 53 10.87 2.16 -5.24
N TYR A 54 10.92 2.93 -6.33
CA TYR A 54 11.06 2.40 -7.68
C TYR A 54 12.36 1.61 -7.89
N GLU A 55 13.44 2.01 -7.23
CA GLU A 55 14.73 1.31 -7.31
C GLU A 55 14.67 -0.08 -6.63
N LEU A 56 13.73 -0.28 -5.71
CA LEU A 56 13.54 -1.54 -4.98
C LEU A 56 12.62 -2.51 -5.72
N VAL A 57 11.91 -2.06 -6.76
CA VAL A 57 10.97 -2.89 -7.51
C VAL A 57 11.73 -3.90 -8.35
N ASN A 58 11.42 -5.18 -8.15
CA ASN A 58 11.91 -6.27 -8.97
C ASN A 58 10.73 -6.91 -9.69
N GLU A 59 10.60 -6.65 -10.98
CA GLU A 59 9.46 -7.11 -11.80
C GLU A 59 9.35 -8.63 -11.85
N GLU A 60 10.46 -9.35 -11.90
CA GLU A 60 10.46 -10.82 -11.92
C GLU A 60 9.87 -11.38 -10.62
N LYS A 61 10.27 -10.82 -9.46
CA LYS A 61 9.70 -11.22 -8.16
C LYS A 61 8.22 -10.90 -8.08
N LEU A 62 7.79 -9.75 -8.61
CA LEU A 62 6.37 -9.39 -8.64
C LEU A 62 5.56 -10.34 -9.52
N LEU A 63 6.06 -10.71 -10.70
CA LEU A 63 5.40 -11.68 -11.57
C LEU A 63 5.32 -13.06 -10.93
N ASN A 64 6.37 -13.49 -10.25
CA ASN A 64 6.37 -14.77 -9.54
C ASN A 64 5.36 -14.76 -8.37
N LEU A 65 5.30 -13.65 -7.62
CA LEU A 65 4.29 -13.49 -6.55
C LEU A 65 2.87 -13.51 -7.14
N ALA A 66 2.63 -12.83 -8.25
CA ALA A 66 1.33 -12.83 -8.92
C ALA A 66 0.90 -14.24 -9.33
N LYS A 67 1.82 -15.04 -9.88
CA LYS A 67 1.55 -16.46 -10.23
C LYS A 67 1.22 -17.31 -8.99
N LEU A 68 1.92 -17.09 -7.88
CA LEU A 68 1.65 -17.80 -6.63
C LEU A 68 0.26 -17.44 -6.08
N ILE A 69 -0.12 -16.17 -6.16
CA ILE A 69 -1.45 -15.71 -5.75
C ILE A 69 -2.54 -16.34 -6.62
N ASP A 70 -2.36 -16.34 -7.93
CA ASP A 70 -3.32 -16.88 -8.90
C ASP A 70 -3.49 -18.41 -8.76
N ALA A 71 -2.41 -19.12 -8.41
CA ALA A 71 -2.42 -20.56 -8.20
C ALA A 71 -2.99 -20.98 -6.83
N SER A 72 -3.20 -20.06 -5.92
CA SER A 72 -3.62 -20.35 -4.54
C SER A 72 -5.14 -20.36 -4.42
N GLU A 73 -5.69 -21.32 -3.69
CA GLU A 73 -7.11 -21.35 -3.36
C GLU A 73 -7.52 -20.24 -2.40
N ARG A 74 -6.59 -19.85 -1.52
CA ARG A 74 -6.80 -18.81 -0.52
C ARG A 74 -5.50 -18.10 -0.17
N VAL A 75 -5.59 -16.79 0.08
CA VAL A 75 -4.45 -15.95 0.50
C VAL A 75 -4.68 -15.41 1.90
N TYR A 76 -3.71 -15.62 2.78
CA TYR A 76 -3.71 -15.09 4.14
C TYR A 76 -2.69 -13.97 4.28
N PHE A 77 -3.13 -12.83 4.79
CA PHE A 77 -2.28 -11.67 5.06
C PHE A 77 -2.05 -11.54 6.56
N PHE A 78 -0.80 -11.48 6.98
CA PHE A 78 -0.43 -11.30 8.37
C PHE A 78 0.40 -10.04 8.57
N GLY A 79 0.13 -9.31 9.65
CA GLY A 79 0.92 -8.16 10.05
C GLY A 79 0.55 -7.68 11.44
N LYS A 80 1.52 -7.25 12.23
CA LYS A 80 1.31 -6.72 13.58
C LYS A 80 1.48 -5.20 13.61
N GLY A 81 0.65 -4.51 14.40
CA GLY A 81 0.70 -3.05 14.50
C GLY A 81 0.37 -2.38 13.17
N SER A 82 1.23 -1.45 12.71
CA SER A 82 1.06 -0.77 11.41
C SER A 82 1.06 -1.74 10.23
N SER A 83 1.84 -2.82 10.29
CA SER A 83 1.81 -3.87 9.27
C SER A 83 0.47 -4.59 9.20
N GLY A 84 -0.29 -4.65 10.31
CA GLY A 84 -1.65 -5.18 10.33
C GLY A 84 -2.63 -4.33 9.55
N LEU A 85 -2.43 -3.00 9.48
CA LEU A 85 -3.22 -2.12 8.62
C LEU A 85 -2.96 -2.43 7.14
N VAL A 86 -1.70 -2.67 6.78
CA VAL A 86 -1.32 -3.08 5.42
C VAL A 86 -1.97 -4.42 5.07
N ALA A 87 -1.92 -5.41 5.96
CA ALA A 87 -2.55 -6.71 5.76
C ALA A 87 -4.07 -6.58 5.49
N ARG A 88 -4.78 -5.75 6.27
CA ARG A 88 -6.21 -5.48 6.07
C ARG A 88 -6.50 -4.78 4.75
N GLU A 89 -5.71 -3.79 4.38
CA GLU A 89 -5.86 -3.08 3.10
C GLU A 89 -5.64 -4.03 1.92
N MET A 90 -4.63 -4.90 1.98
CA MET A 90 -4.38 -5.90 0.97
C MET A 90 -5.56 -6.88 0.84
N LYS A 91 -6.11 -7.39 1.95
CA LYS A 91 -7.34 -8.20 1.93
C LYS A 91 -8.44 -7.50 1.14
N LEU A 92 -8.75 -6.24 1.46
CA LEU A 92 -9.84 -5.51 0.80
C LEU A 92 -9.62 -5.33 -0.70
N ARG A 93 -8.38 -5.09 -1.11
CA ARG A 93 -8.02 -4.93 -2.52
C ARG A 93 -8.16 -6.25 -3.28
N PHE A 94 -7.64 -7.34 -2.72
CA PHE A 94 -7.65 -8.65 -3.35
C PHE A 94 -9.06 -9.25 -3.40
N MET A 95 -9.90 -9.02 -2.39
CA MET A 95 -11.32 -9.39 -2.43
C MET A 95 -12.06 -8.72 -3.60
N ARG A 96 -11.72 -7.47 -3.96
CA ARG A 96 -12.30 -6.79 -5.13
C ARG A 96 -11.90 -7.44 -6.46
N LEU A 97 -10.80 -8.17 -6.48
CA LEU A 97 -10.34 -8.96 -7.63
C LEU A 97 -10.96 -10.36 -7.67
N GLY A 98 -11.80 -10.70 -6.69
CA GLY A 98 -12.48 -11.99 -6.61
C GLY A 98 -11.69 -13.07 -5.87
N LEU A 99 -10.57 -12.73 -5.23
CA LEU A 99 -9.75 -13.69 -4.49
C LEU A 99 -10.33 -13.96 -3.10
N ILE A 100 -10.23 -15.22 -2.66
CA ILE A 100 -10.60 -15.62 -1.30
C ILE A 100 -9.42 -15.30 -0.40
N CYS A 101 -9.56 -14.33 0.50
CA CYS A 101 -8.48 -13.91 1.36
C CYS A 101 -8.95 -13.46 2.73
N ASP A 102 -8.06 -13.62 3.72
CA ASP A 102 -8.23 -13.15 5.09
C ASP A 102 -7.00 -12.39 5.59
N ALA A 103 -7.20 -11.55 6.62
CA ALA A 103 -6.13 -10.78 7.22
C ALA A 103 -6.19 -10.86 8.75
N TYR A 104 -5.04 -11.08 9.37
CA TYR A 104 -4.87 -11.20 10.81
C TYR A 104 -3.80 -10.23 11.32
N SER A 105 -4.06 -9.58 12.45
CA SER A 105 -3.18 -8.54 13.00
C SER A 105 -2.83 -8.76 14.47
N ASP A 106 -3.31 -9.83 15.06
CA ASP A 106 -3.09 -10.20 16.46
C ASP A 106 -2.63 -11.66 16.60
N THR A 107 -2.17 -12.01 17.79
CA THR A 107 -1.59 -13.32 18.08
C THR A 107 -2.64 -14.44 18.01
N ASP A 108 -3.86 -14.14 18.44
CA ASP A 108 -4.94 -15.13 18.48
C ASP A 108 -5.38 -15.49 17.06
N GLY A 109 -5.52 -14.47 16.20
CA GLY A 109 -5.79 -14.66 14.79
C GLY A 109 -4.71 -15.49 14.08
N PHE A 110 -3.44 -15.28 14.42
CA PHE A 110 -2.34 -16.13 13.92
C PHE A 110 -2.51 -17.60 14.31
N THR A 111 -2.85 -17.83 15.58
CA THR A 111 -3.01 -19.19 16.11
C THR A 111 -4.19 -19.91 15.44
N TRP A 112 -5.30 -19.22 15.28
CA TRP A 112 -6.50 -19.79 14.63
C TRP A 112 -6.27 -20.03 13.14
N ALA A 113 -5.66 -19.09 12.45
CA ALA A 113 -5.36 -19.21 11.03
C ALA A 113 -4.43 -20.39 10.72
N ASN A 114 -3.51 -20.73 11.63
CA ASN A 114 -2.63 -21.89 11.47
C ASN A 114 -3.40 -23.21 11.29
N SER A 115 -4.60 -23.32 11.88
CA SER A 115 -5.48 -24.48 11.69
C SER A 115 -6.21 -24.49 10.34
N LEU A 116 -6.22 -23.38 9.62
CA LEU A 116 -6.90 -23.21 8.34
C LEU A 116 -5.94 -23.25 7.14
N VAL A 117 -4.65 -23.05 7.39
CA VAL A 117 -3.60 -23.04 6.35
C VAL A 117 -3.31 -24.49 5.93
N ASN A 118 -3.29 -24.71 4.62
CA ASN A 118 -2.90 -25.97 3.99
C ASN A 118 -1.98 -25.69 2.79
N ASP A 119 -1.53 -26.73 2.10
CA ASP A 119 -0.57 -26.63 1.00
C ASP A 119 -1.07 -25.82 -0.21
N ASN A 120 -2.40 -25.60 -0.31
CA ASN A 120 -3.02 -24.81 -1.38
C ASN A 120 -3.19 -23.31 -1.01
N CYS A 121 -2.75 -22.93 0.18
CA CYS A 121 -2.86 -21.55 0.67
C CYS A 121 -1.54 -20.79 0.51
N LEU A 122 -1.65 -19.52 0.17
CA LEU A 122 -0.51 -18.61 0.20
C LEU A 122 -0.56 -17.75 1.47
N VAL A 123 0.55 -17.67 2.16
CA VAL A 123 0.71 -16.83 3.35
C VAL A 123 1.66 -15.68 3.05
N LEU A 124 1.18 -14.45 3.20
CA LEU A 124 1.97 -13.22 3.02
C LEU A 124 2.09 -12.49 4.36
N VAL A 125 3.32 -12.29 4.81
CA VAL A 125 3.61 -11.65 6.10
C VAL A 125 4.23 -10.28 5.88
N PHE A 126 3.61 -9.24 6.45
CA PHE A 126 4.15 -7.89 6.48
C PHE A 126 4.83 -7.62 7.80
N PHE A 127 6.08 -7.19 7.77
CA PHE A 127 6.81 -6.78 8.95
C PHE A 127 7.73 -5.60 8.65
N ILE A 128 7.91 -4.75 9.64
CA ILE A 128 8.87 -3.66 9.58
C ILE A 128 10.05 -4.05 10.47
N TRP A 129 11.22 -4.17 9.87
CA TRP A 129 12.44 -4.35 10.62
C TRP A 129 12.91 -2.97 11.10
N GLN A 130 12.77 -2.71 12.40
CA GLN A 130 13.39 -1.53 13.01
C GLN A 130 14.77 -1.93 13.54
N ASN A 131 15.84 -1.46 12.88
CA ASN A 131 17.12 -1.38 13.54
C ASN A 131 16.95 -0.38 14.69
N LYS A 132 16.93 -0.87 15.94
CA LYS A 132 17.09 -0.01 17.11
C LYS A 132 18.46 0.61 17.02
N LEU A 133 18.57 1.81 16.47
CA LEU A 133 19.66 2.71 16.76
C LEU A 133 19.56 2.99 18.26
N CYS A 134 20.41 2.35 19.05
CA CYS A 134 20.61 2.70 20.44
C CYS A 134 21.09 4.15 20.47
N HIS A 135 20.19 5.09 20.72
CA HIS A 135 20.58 6.39 21.18
C HIS A 135 21.21 6.20 22.58
N HIS A 136 22.51 6.06 22.61
CA HIS A 136 23.26 6.35 23.81
C HIS A 136 23.08 7.86 24.09
N SER A 137 22.14 8.18 24.96
CA SER A 137 22.13 9.47 25.64
C SER A 137 23.35 9.46 26.58
N THR A 138 24.46 10.03 26.15
CA THR A 138 25.53 10.43 27.04
C THR A 138 24.98 11.58 27.88
N SER A 139 24.47 11.24 29.07
CA SER A 139 24.33 12.19 30.17
C SER A 139 25.75 12.52 30.67
N SER A 140 26.27 13.64 30.22
CA SER A 140 27.43 14.26 30.87
C SER A 140 26.93 15.08 32.05
N SER A 141 27.45 14.71 33.19
CA SER A 141 27.39 15.40 34.49
C SER A 141 27.99 16.77 34.43
#